data_2eb593c4f47d73a8b1e1cde8bd6ef81f
#
_entry.id   2eb593c4f47d73a8b1e1cde8bd6ef81f
#
_cell.length_a   1.000
_cell.length_b   1.000
_cell.length_c   1.000
_cell.angle_alpha   90.00
_cell.angle_beta   90.00
_cell.angle_gamma   90.00
#
_symmetry.space_group_name_H-M   'P 1'
#
loop_
_entity.id
_entity.type
_entity.pdbx_description
1 polymer ?
#
loop_
_entity_poly.entity_id
_entity_poly.type
_entity_poly.pdbx_seq_one_letter_code
_entity_poly.pdbx_strand_id
1 'polypeptide(L)'
;MGPLVSTVIPCYKQGHFLAEAVQSVLGQTVDDLECIVVNDGSPDTTREVAMRLASGDPRVRYIEQVNRGLAAARNRGLGEAGGRFIQFLDADDIIAPDKLRIQTDILRAQPRWAVAYSDHRFCPRNDTRATVPSSDKILPRFVMEKPLWDMAARWETQLSIPIHSFLFDADLFRRTGISFDESLPTHEDWDCWMRILEVDPIVLHTPGELAVYRLHPDSMTTDQWMMWRGFACAIRNRRRHFRGDPIVRDLLLEKLVELAGAYEEAREGGGAAMRRTTDVLRRRAPWRLQVCVRRLTVRMFLRFGIDIVW
;
A
#
# COMPACT_ATOMS: atom_id res chain seq x y z
N MET A 1 13.58 27.33 -0.19
CA MET A 1 13.69 25.86 -0.28
C MET A 1 12.35 25.30 0.20
N GLY A 2 11.87 24.20 -0.36
CA GLY A 2 10.66 23.53 0.13
C GLY A 2 10.89 22.83 1.47
N PRO A 3 9.84 22.30 2.12
CA PRO A 3 9.98 21.57 3.38
C PRO A 3 10.80 20.28 3.19
N LEU A 4 11.29 19.74 4.31
CA LEU A 4 12.02 18.47 4.28
C LEU A 4 11.09 17.32 3.93
N VAL A 5 9.89 17.25 4.53
CA VAL A 5 8.90 16.19 4.32
C VAL A 5 7.55 16.78 3.96
N SER A 6 6.93 16.25 2.92
CA SER A 6 5.50 16.42 2.65
C SER A 6 4.75 15.16 3.05
N THR A 7 3.81 15.28 3.98
CA THR A 7 2.87 14.20 4.31
C THR A 7 1.56 14.43 3.58
N VAL A 8 1.15 13.48 2.75
CA VAL A 8 -0.13 13.50 2.01
C VAL A 8 -1.16 12.64 2.74
N ILE A 9 -2.28 13.25 3.14
CA ILE A 9 -3.39 12.59 3.82
C ILE A 9 -4.65 12.66 2.94
N PRO A 10 -4.96 11.62 2.15
CA PRO A 10 -6.25 11.52 1.47
C PRO A 10 -7.35 11.25 2.50
N CYS A 11 -8.50 11.88 2.35
CA CYS A 11 -9.62 11.71 3.28
C CYS A 11 -10.97 11.65 2.54
N TYR A 12 -11.72 10.55 2.78
CA TYR A 12 -13.10 10.40 2.33
C TYR A 12 -13.91 9.65 3.39
N LYS A 13 -14.93 10.32 3.96
CA LYS A 13 -15.80 9.80 5.04
C LYS A 13 -15.05 9.42 6.34
N GLN A 14 -13.89 10.02 6.59
CA GLN A 14 -13.05 9.75 7.76
C GLN A 14 -12.74 11.01 8.56
N GLY A 15 -13.59 12.04 8.49
CA GLY A 15 -13.42 13.29 9.22
C GLY A 15 -13.25 13.13 10.73
N HIS A 16 -13.83 12.08 11.30
CA HIS A 16 -13.74 11.77 12.72
C HIS A 16 -12.36 11.23 13.17
N PHE A 17 -11.53 10.69 12.26
CA PHE A 17 -10.16 10.27 12.53
C PHE A 17 -9.13 11.33 12.13
N LEU A 18 -9.46 12.17 11.16
CA LEU A 18 -8.53 13.09 10.50
C LEU A 18 -7.70 13.94 11.48
N ALA A 19 -8.32 14.40 12.57
CA ALA A 19 -7.61 15.23 13.54
C ALA A 19 -6.44 14.49 14.21
N GLU A 20 -6.60 13.22 14.57
CA GLU A 20 -5.52 12.41 15.15
C GLU A 20 -4.40 12.14 14.13
N ALA A 21 -4.76 11.82 12.88
CA ALA A 21 -3.79 11.63 11.79
C ALA A 21 -2.92 12.88 11.59
N VAL A 22 -3.54 14.06 11.44
CA VAL A 22 -2.83 15.34 11.29
C VAL A 22 -1.99 15.67 12.52
N GLN A 23 -2.49 15.46 13.75
CA GLN A 23 -1.73 15.70 14.96
C GLN A 23 -0.52 14.78 15.07
N SER A 24 -0.59 13.53 14.58
CA SER A 24 0.56 12.62 14.56
C SER A 24 1.68 13.11 13.62
N VAL A 25 1.33 13.86 12.57
CA VAL A 25 2.28 14.52 11.67
C VAL A 25 2.86 15.78 12.28
N LEU A 26 2.01 16.65 12.84
CA LEU A 26 2.44 17.91 13.46
C LEU A 26 3.29 17.69 14.72
N GLY A 27 3.07 16.58 15.42
CA GLY A 27 3.83 16.15 16.60
C GLY A 27 5.14 15.41 16.31
N GLN A 28 5.58 15.35 15.05
CA GLN A 28 6.87 14.76 14.73
C GLN A 28 8.03 15.58 15.30
N THR A 29 9.15 14.90 15.64
CA THR A 29 10.38 15.53 16.10
C THR A 29 11.18 16.23 14.99
N VAL A 30 10.65 16.29 13.78
CA VAL A 30 11.12 17.09 12.64
C VAL A 30 10.11 18.22 12.43
N ASP A 31 10.56 19.48 12.54
CA ASP A 31 9.70 20.65 12.38
C ASP A 31 9.53 21.09 10.91
N ASP A 32 10.54 20.82 10.07
CA ASP A 32 10.56 21.19 8.66
C ASP A 32 9.69 20.23 7.82
N LEU A 33 8.38 20.37 7.96
CA LEU A 33 7.39 19.53 7.29
C LEU A 33 6.17 20.33 6.84
N GLU A 34 5.43 19.77 5.87
CA GLU A 34 4.07 20.16 5.53
C GLU A 34 3.14 18.94 5.60
N CYS A 35 1.87 19.19 5.93
CA CYS A 35 0.79 18.21 5.96
C CYS A 35 -0.28 18.61 4.97
N ILE A 36 -0.44 17.84 3.88
CA ILE A 36 -1.37 18.12 2.80
C ILE A 36 -2.58 17.21 2.96
N VAL A 37 -3.69 17.77 3.43
CA VAL A 37 -4.98 17.06 3.55
C VAL A 37 -5.75 17.22 2.24
N VAL A 38 -6.06 16.11 1.59
CA VAL A 38 -6.87 16.09 0.36
C VAL A 38 -8.24 15.51 0.66
N ASN A 39 -9.25 16.36 0.72
CA ASN A 39 -10.65 15.98 0.84
C ASN A 39 -11.18 15.53 -0.53
N ASP A 40 -11.44 14.24 -0.67
CA ASP A 40 -11.95 13.65 -1.91
C ASP A 40 -13.49 13.72 -2.00
N GLY A 41 -14.05 14.92 -1.80
CA GLY A 41 -15.49 15.16 -1.90
C GLY A 41 -16.30 14.46 -0.79
N SER A 42 -15.77 14.42 0.43
CA SER A 42 -16.44 13.79 1.57
C SER A 42 -17.78 14.45 1.91
N PRO A 43 -18.84 13.66 2.13
CA PRO A 43 -20.16 14.18 2.56
C PRO A 43 -20.28 14.35 4.07
N ASP A 44 -19.26 13.98 4.85
CA ASP A 44 -19.21 14.09 6.32
C ASP A 44 -18.51 15.39 6.78
N THR A 45 -18.11 15.45 8.04
CA THR A 45 -17.44 16.61 8.65
C THR A 45 -15.97 16.79 8.24
N THR A 46 -15.46 16.05 7.25
CA THR A 46 -14.06 16.14 6.81
C THR A 46 -13.66 17.58 6.46
N ARG A 47 -14.52 18.31 5.73
CA ARG A 47 -14.24 19.70 5.31
C ARG A 47 -14.03 20.61 6.50
N GLU A 48 -14.97 20.61 7.46
CA GLU A 48 -14.94 21.46 8.64
C GLU A 48 -13.71 21.16 9.51
N VAL A 49 -13.40 19.88 9.70
CA VAL A 49 -12.23 19.45 10.47
C VAL A 49 -10.94 19.90 9.79
N ALA A 50 -10.79 19.64 8.49
CA ALA A 50 -9.58 19.98 7.74
C ALA A 50 -9.35 21.50 7.67
N MET A 51 -10.39 22.30 7.43
CA MET A 51 -10.29 23.76 7.42
C MET A 51 -9.88 24.32 8.79
N ARG A 52 -10.42 23.77 9.87
CA ARG A 52 -10.05 24.17 11.25
C ARG A 52 -8.57 23.85 11.52
N LEU A 53 -8.09 22.65 11.11
CA LEU A 53 -6.68 22.26 11.28
C LEU A 53 -5.76 23.19 10.47
N ALA A 54 -6.09 23.48 9.22
CA ALA A 54 -5.32 24.40 8.38
C ALA A 54 -5.30 25.84 8.88
N SER A 55 -6.38 26.29 9.56
CA SER A 55 -6.40 27.62 10.19
C SER A 55 -5.59 27.67 11.48
N GLY A 56 -5.38 26.51 12.14
CA GLY A 56 -4.68 26.41 13.42
C GLY A 56 -3.17 26.23 13.29
N ASP A 57 -2.67 25.69 12.19
CA ASP A 57 -1.23 25.45 11.97
C ASP A 57 -0.86 25.71 10.51
N PRO A 58 0.09 26.65 10.22
CA PRO A 58 0.47 27.01 8.86
C PRO A 58 1.15 25.88 8.07
N ARG A 59 1.58 24.83 8.72
CA ARG A 59 2.13 23.62 8.08
C ARG A 59 1.05 22.74 7.45
N VAL A 60 -0.24 22.95 7.82
CA VAL A 60 -1.37 22.20 7.28
C VAL A 60 -1.94 22.91 6.06
N ARG A 61 -1.99 22.21 4.94
CA ARG A 61 -2.62 22.66 3.70
C ARG A 61 -3.86 21.84 3.41
N TYR A 62 -4.96 22.51 3.12
CA TYR A 62 -6.23 21.88 2.75
C TYR A 62 -6.47 21.98 1.25
N ILE A 63 -6.81 20.86 0.62
CA ILE A 63 -7.19 20.76 -0.78
C ILE A 63 -8.50 20.00 -0.87
N GLU A 64 -9.42 20.48 -1.69
CA GLU A 64 -10.69 19.80 -1.97
C GLU A 64 -10.78 19.45 -3.44
N GLN A 65 -11.35 18.29 -3.73
CA GLN A 65 -11.68 17.86 -5.09
C GLN A 65 -13.05 17.16 -5.09
N VAL A 66 -13.66 17.03 -6.28
CA VAL A 66 -14.79 16.12 -6.48
C VAL A 66 -14.29 14.70 -6.27
N ASN A 67 -15.10 13.82 -5.67
CA ASN A 67 -14.71 12.44 -5.41
C ASN A 67 -14.25 11.73 -6.71
N ARG A 68 -12.99 11.29 -6.70
CA ARG A 68 -12.33 10.54 -7.78
C ARG A 68 -11.63 9.29 -7.28
N GLY A 69 -11.76 8.97 -5.99
CA GLY A 69 -11.17 7.81 -5.36
C GLY A 69 -9.77 8.04 -4.77
N LEU A 70 -9.34 7.06 -3.98
CA LEU A 70 -8.13 7.13 -3.14
C LEU A 70 -6.86 7.42 -3.95
N ALA A 71 -6.66 6.72 -5.08
CA ALA A 71 -5.51 6.93 -5.96
C ALA A 71 -5.44 8.38 -6.48
N ALA A 72 -6.58 8.94 -6.93
CA ALA A 72 -6.64 10.32 -7.41
C ALA A 72 -6.36 11.34 -6.30
N ALA A 73 -6.85 11.10 -5.09
CA ALA A 73 -6.57 11.97 -3.94
C ALA A 73 -5.09 11.93 -3.55
N ARG A 74 -4.44 10.76 -3.54
CA ARG A 74 -2.99 10.64 -3.34
C ARG A 74 -2.20 11.33 -4.44
N ASN A 75 -2.57 11.16 -5.71
CA ASN A 75 -1.94 11.85 -6.84
C ASN A 75 -2.08 13.36 -6.74
N ARG A 76 -3.25 13.85 -6.34
CA ARG A 76 -3.47 15.29 -6.13
C ARG A 76 -2.53 15.83 -5.06
N GLY A 77 -2.44 15.17 -3.91
CA GLY A 77 -1.53 15.56 -2.83
C GLY A 77 -0.06 15.47 -3.23
N LEU A 78 0.32 14.41 -3.96
CA LEU A 78 1.68 14.23 -4.48
C LEU A 78 2.08 15.35 -5.44
N GLY A 79 1.16 15.78 -6.31
CA GLY A 79 1.39 16.92 -7.25
C GLY A 79 1.59 18.27 -6.55
N GLU A 80 1.08 18.43 -5.33
CA GLU A 80 1.19 19.64 -4.52
C GLU A 80 2.38 19.61 -3.54
N ALA A 81 3.01 18.43 -3.38
CA ALA A 81 4.07 18.21 -2.40
C ALA A 81 5.38 18.90 -2.79
N GLY A 82 5.88 19.80 -1.93
CA GLY A 82 7.14 20.51 -2.10
C GLY A 82 8.35 19.83 -1.44
N GLY A 83 8.13 18.84 -0.59
CA GLY A 83 9.14 18.21 0.25
C GLY A 83 10.20 17.41 -0.51
N ARG A 84 11.38 17.30 0.10
CA ARG A 84 12.43 16.39 -0.37
C ARG A 84 12.02 14.92 -0.23
N PHE A 85 11.24 14.61 0.80
CA PHE A 85 10.72 13.28 1.06
C PHE A 85 9.19 13.31 1.08
N ILE A 86 8.57 12.20 0.65
CA ILE A 86 7.12 12.03 0.62
C ILE A 86 6.71 10.94 1.59
N GLN A 87 5.77 11.28 2.48
CA GLN A 87 5.04 10.39 3.35
C GLN A 87 3.58 10.34 2.90
N PHE A 88 3.04 9.15 2.68
CA PHE A 88 1.58 8.97 2.59
C PHE A 88 1.06 8.48 3.95
N LEU A 89 -0.08 8.98 4.38
CA LEU A 89 -0.73 8.59 5.62
C LEU A 89 -2.24 8.55 5.40
N ASP A 90 -2.87 7.42 5.63
CA ASP A 90 -4.32 7.32 5.54
C ASP A 90 -4.97 8.05 6.73
N ALA A 91 -6.15 8.65 6.51
CA ALA A 91 -6.78 9.56 7.48
C ALA A 91 -7.22 8.88 8.79
N ASP A 92 -7.31 7.55 8.79
CA ASP A 92 -7.67 6.70 9.93
C ASP A 92 -6.46 6.14 10.69
N ASP A 93 -5.23 6.39 10.21
CA ASP A 93 -3.99 5.88 10.77
C ASP A 93 -3.15 6.99 11.43
N ILE A 94 -2.08 6.61 12.13
CA ILE A 94 -1.13 7.53 12.73
C ILE A 94 0.31 7.05 12.59
N ILE A 95 1.27 7.97 12.76
CA ILE A 95 2.71 7.67 12.78
C ILE A 95 3.32 8.02 14.14
N ALA A 96 4.32 7.25 14.54
CA ALA A 96 5.02 7.47 15.82
C ALA A 96 5.85 8.79 15.77
N PRO A 97 6.06 9.47 16.91
CA PRO A 97 6.66 10.81 16.96
C PRO A 97 8.04 10.94 16.32
N ASP A 98 8.86 9.90 16.36
CA ASP A 98 10.23 9.92 15.81
C ASP A 98 10.37 9.38 14.39
N LYS A 99 9.26 8.93 13.77
CA LYS A 99 9.32 8.23 12.48
C LYS A 99 10.02 9.05 11.40
N LEU A 100 9.57 10.27 11.20
CA LEU A 100 10.11 11.10 10.11
C LEU A 100 11.57 11.44 10.35
N ARG A 101 11.99 11.73 11.58
CA ARG A 101 13.40 11.97 11.92
C ARG A 101 14.26 10.74 11.60
N ILE A 102 13.90 9.56 12.12
CA ILE A 102 14.66 8.32 11.93
C ILE A 102 14.81 8.01 10.43
N GLN A 103 13.71 8.08 9.68
CA GLN A 103 13.73 7.73 8.26
C GLN A 103 14.41 8.79 7.39
N THR A 104 14.25 10.08 7.68
CA THR A 104 14.96 11.13 6.93
C THR A 104 16.47 11.11 7.16
N ASP A 105 16.91 10.83 8.39
CA ASP A 105 18.35 10.72 8.71
C ASP A 105 19.02 9.60 7.88
N ILE A 106 18.37 8.45 7.78
CA ILE A 106 18.87 7.32 6.98
C ILE A 106 18.86 7.65 5.49
N LEU A 107 17.75 8.24 4.99
CA LEU A 107 17.61 8.55 3.55
C LEU A 107 18.58 9.64 3.08
N ARG A 108 18.86 10.63 3.92
CA ARG A 108 19.82 11.70 3.60
C ARG A 108 21.24 11.20 3.38
N ALA A 109 21.60 10.08 4.03
CA ALA A 109 22.92 9.47 3.90
C ALA A 109 23.10 8.64 2.63
N GLN A 110 22.03 8.45 1.83
CA GLN A 110 22.14 7.60 0.65
C GLN A 110 22.66 8.36 -0.57
N PRO A 111 23.51 7.70 -1.40
CA PRO A 111 24.12 8.34 -2.57
C PRO A 111 23.17 8.46 -3.76
N ARG A 112 22.04 7.76 -3.74
CA ARG A 112 21.02 7.76 -4.79
C ARG A 112 19.62 7.61 -4.19
N TRP A 113 18.58 7.66 -5.01
CA TRP A 113 17.18 7.53 -4.58
C TRP A 113 16.97 6.33 -3.68
N ALA A 114 16.28 6.57 -2.60
CA ALA A 114 16.06 5.56 -1.60
C ALA A 114 14.62 5.60 -1.05
N VAL A 115 14.22 4.47 -0.48
CA VAL A 115 12.96 4.28 0.22
C VAL A 115 13.29 3.71 1.59
N ALA A 116 12.79 4.32 2.65
CA ALA A 116 12.81 3.75 4.00
C ALA A 116 11.43 3.16 4.34
N TYR A 117 11.40 2.05 5.09
CA TYR A 117 10.17 1.51 5.65
C TYR A 117 10.42 0.99 7.06
N SER A 118 9.36 0.98 7.88
CA SER A 118 9.43 0.53 9.28
C SER A 118 8.51 -0.64 9.55
N ASP A 119 8.69 -1.26 10.71
CA ASP A 119 7.69 -2.12 11.29
C ASP A 119 6.43 -1.29 11.63
N HIS A 120 5.32 -1.97 11.80
CA HIS A 120 4.06 -1.38 12.19
C HIS A 120 3.38 -2.21 13.27
N ARG A 121 2.42 -1.61 13.95
CA ARG A 121 1.50 -2.32 14.85
C ARG A 121 0.06 -2.01 14.52
N PHE A 122 -0.82 -2.89 14.91
CA PHE A 122 -2.25 -2.67 14.85
C PHE A 122 -2.78 -2.09 16.16
N CYS A 123 -3.76 -1.20 16.08
CA CYS A 123 -4.47 -0.69 17.25
C CYS A 123 -5.99 -0.83 17.07
N PRO A 124 -6.77 -0.90 18.16
CA PRO A 124 -8.22 -0.84 18.08
C PRO A 124 -8.70 0.56 17.69
N ARG A 125 -9.95 0.66 17.20
CA ARG A 125 -10.56 1.89 16.70
C ARG A 125 -10.37 3.11 17.63
N ASN A 126 -10.59 2.90 18.93
CA ASN A 126 -10.70 3.99 19.90
C ASN A 126 -9.49 4.13 20.82
N ASP A 127 -8.43 3.35 20.60
CA ASP A 127 -7.22 3.43 21.43
C ASP A 127 -5.96 3.18 20.62
N THR A 128 -5.37 4.26 20.16
CA THR A 128 -4.13 4.24 19.37
C THR A 128 -2.88 3.88 20.20
N ARG A 129 -2.98 3.78 21.52
CA ARG A 129 -1.89 3.36 22.42
C ARG A 129 -1.89 1.86 22.64
N ALA A 130 -3.05 1.22 22.55
CA ALA A 130 -3.16 -0.23 22.66
C ALA A 130 -2.58 -0.92 21.41
N THR A 131 -2.11 -2.16 21.59
CA THR A 131 -1.65 -3.02 20.49
C THR A 131 -2.59 -4.21 20.36
N VAL A 132 -3.04 -4.46 19.14
CA VAL A 132 -3.74 -5.69 18.76
C VAL A 132 -2.70 -6.65 18.20
N PRO A 133 -2.54 -7.86 18.77
CA PRO A 133 -1.59 -8.84 18.24
C PRO A 133 -1.89 -9.16 16.78
N SER A 134 -0.87 -9.08 15.91
CA SER A 134 -0.97 -9.55 14.54
C SER A 134 -0.82 -11.07 14.50
N SER A 135 -1.34 -11.72 13.45
CA SER A 135 -1.02 -13.12 13.22
C SER A 135 0.46 -13.27 12.85
N ASP A 136 1.16 -14.21 13.43
CA ASP A 136 2.62 -14.45 13.28
C ASP A 136 3.09 -14.77 11.85
N LYS A 137 2.18 -14.78 10.88
CA LYS A 137 2.45 -15.24 9.51
C LYS A 137 2.83 -14.15 8.52
N ILE A 138 2.46 -12.90 8.80
CA ILE A 138 2.71 -11.76 7.89
C ILE A 138 3.83 -10.93 8.48
N LEU A 139 4.98 -10.91 7.80
CA LEU A 139 6.14 -10.15 8.22
C LEU A 139 6.17 -8.78 7.52
N PRO A 140 6.44 -7.69 8.24
CA PRO A 140 6.64 -6.38 7.62
C PRO A 140 8.07 -6.23 7.06
N ARG A 141 8.62 -7.27 6.45
CA ARG A 141 10.04 -7.27 6.01
C ARG A 141 10.24 -7.94 4.67
N PHE A 142 11.02 -7.28 3.82
CA PHE A 142 11.62 -7.91 2.65
C PHE A 142 12.71 -8.89 3.09
N VAL A 143 12.69 -10.10 2.54
CA VAL A 143 13.60 -11.20 2.88
C VAL A 143 14.26 -11.83 1.65
N MET A 144 13.74 -11.58 0.43
CA MET A 144 14.35 -12.04 -0.81
C MET A 144 15.48 -11.09 -1.23
N GLU A 145 16.34 -11.55 -2.11
CA GLU A 145 17.47 -10.78 -2.64
C GLU A 145 17.06 -9.42 -3.22
N LYS A 146 15.89 -9.39 -3.89
CA LYS A 146 15.30 -8.16 -4.44
C LYS A 146 13.94 -7.89 -3.82
N PRO A 147 13.73 -6.71 -3.21
CA PRO A 147 12.42 -6.30 -2.69
C PRO A 147 11.27 -6.43 -3.70
N LEU A 148 11.56 -6.21 -4.98
CA LEU A 148 10.60 -6.39 -6.08
C LEU A 148 10.07 -7.84 -6.16
N TRP A 149 10.91 -8.84 -5.88
CA TRP A 149 10.50 -10.24 -5.86
C TRP A 149 9.57 -10.55 -4.67
N ASP A 150 9.89 -9.99 -3.49
CA ASP A 150 9.01 -10.09 -2.31
C ASP A 150 7.62 -9.49 -2.60
N MET A 151 7.58 -8.30 -3.20
CA MET A 151 6.32 -7.65 -3.57
C MET A 151 5.51 -8.48 -4.56
N ALA A 152 6.17 -9.13 -5.53
CA ALA A 152 5.49 -9.95 -6.52
C ALA A 152 4.99 -11.29 -5.95
N ALA A 153 5.76 -11.91 -5.05
CA ALA A 153 5.49 -13.27 -4.58
C ALA A 153 4.71 -13.33 -3.26
N ARG A 154 5.03 -12.44 -2.31
CA ARG A 154 4.67 -12.61 -0.89
C ARG A 154 3.61 -11.63 -0.38
N TRP A 155 3.29 -10.58 -1.16
CA TRP A 155 2.29 -9.57 -0.75
C TRP A 155 0.95 -10.21 -0.39
N GLU A 156 0.30 -9.72 0.65
CA GLU A 156 -0.98 -10.19 1.22
C GLU A 156 -0.96 -11.59 1.85
N THR A 157 0.09 -12.38 1.68
CA THR A 157 0.14 -13.75 2.20
C THR A 157 1.25 -13.99 3.22
N GLN A 158 2.38 -13.32 3.06
CA GLN A 158 3.55 -13.43 3.94
C GLN A 158 4.22 -12.07 4.16
N LEU A 159 3.84 -11.06 3.41
CA LEU A 159 4.34 -9.70 3.47
C LEU A 159 3.16 -8.74 3.44
N SER A 160 3.10 -7.83 4.41
CA SER A 160 2.21 -6.68 4.39
C SER A 160 2.93 -5.51 5.06
N ILE A 161 2.99 -4.39 4.36
CA ILE A 161 3.60 -3.16 4.85
C ILE A 161 2.62 -2.03 4.53
N PRO A 162 1.93 -1.46 5.52
CA PRO A 162 1.01 -0.35 5.31
C PRO A 162 1.70 0.84 4.65
N ILE A 163 0.95 1.59 3.84
CA ILE A 163 1.48 2.72 3.08
C ILE A 163 2.22 3.74 3.97
N HIS A 164 1.71 3.99 5.17
CA HIS A 164 2.30 4.94 6.11
C HIS A 164 3.56 4.42 6.83
N SER A 165 3.96 3.16 6.63
CA SER A 165 5.27 2.66 7.05
C SER A 165 6.41 3.20 6.18
N PHE A 166 6.13 3.54 4.92
CA PHE A 166 7.14 4.01 3.97
C PHE A 166 7.42 5.52 4.09
N LEU A 167 8.65 5.90 3.72
CA LEU A 167 9.06 7.26 3.40
C LEU A 167 9.89 7.20 2.11
N PHE A 168 9.55 8.03 1.13
CA PHE A 168 10.13 8.00 -0.20
C PHE A 168 10.97 9.23 -0.48
N ASP A 169 12.09 9.08 -1.18
CA ASP A 169 12.71 10.19 -1.89
C ASP A 169 11.74 10.72 -2.96
N ALA A 170 11.43 12.00 -2.93
CA ALA A 170 10.47 12.62 -3.84
C ALA A 170 10.89 12.55 -5.31
N ASP A 171 12.19 12.47 -5.57
CA ASP A 171 12.71 12.32 -6.93
C ASP A 171 12.33 11.00 -7.58
N LEU A 172 12.00 9.97 -6.80
CA LEU A 172 11.40 8.73 -7.32
C LEU A 172 10.12 9.00 -8.11
N PHE A 173 9.29 9.92 -7.64
CA PHE A 173 8.06 10.31 -8.33
C PHE A 173 8.32 11.35 -9.41
N ARG A 174 9.07 12.41 -9.09
CA ARG A 174 9.28 13.56 -9.96
C ARG A 174 10.02 13.23 -11.25
N ARG A 175 11.04 12.36 -11.18
CA ARG A 175 11.88 12.04 -12.33
C ARG A 175 11.40 10.86 -13.14
N THR A 176 10.69 9.91 -12.50
CA THR A 176 10.16 8.74 -13.20
C THR A 176 8.75 8.95 -13.75
N GLY A 177 8.02 9.94 -13.21
CA GLY A 177 6.59 10.16 -13.50
C GLY A 177 5.68 9.09 -12.90
N ILE A 178 6.18 8.26 -11.98
CA ILE A 178 5.39 7.25 -11.28
C ILE A 178 4.34 7.95 -10.41
N SER A 179 3.10 7.48 -10.49
CA SER A 179 1.94 7.94 -9.72
C SER A 179 1.03 6.75 -9.41
N PHE A 180 0.01 6.91 -8.60
CA PHE A 180 -0.99 5.87 -8.36
C PHE A 180 -1.89 5.65 -9.59
N ASP A 181 -2.19 4.41 -9.93
CA ASP A 181 -3.08 4.08 -11.05
C ASP A 181 -4.55 4.28 -10.62
N GLU A 182 -5.18 5.35 -11.12
CA GLU A 182 -6.56 5.73 -10.80
C GLU A 182 -7.60 4.75 -11.35
N SER A 183 -7.22 3.83 -12.22
CA SER A 183 -8.11 2.79 -12.75
C SER A 183 -8.25 1.58 -11.82
N LEU A 184 -7.39 1.46 -10.80
CA LEU A 184 -7.40 0.36 -9.85
C LEU A 184 -8.38 0.63 -8.70
N PRO A 185 -9.32 -0.29 -8.41
CA PRO A 185 -10.26 -0.12 -7.32
C PRO A 185 -9.64 -0.30 -5.93
N THR A 186 -8.58 -1.10 -5.84
CA THR A 186 -7.74 -1.35 -4.65
C THR A 186 -6.33 -1.74 -5.09
N HIS A 187 -5.37 -1.79 -4.16
CA HIS A 187 -3.96 -2.16 -4.43
C HIS A 187 -3.24 -1.20 -5.40
N GLU A 188 -3.71 0.04 -5.50
CA GLU A 188 -3.04 1.11 -6.22
C GLU A 188 -1.68 1.45 -5.60
N ASP A 189 -1.54 1.25 -4.29
CA ASP A 189 -0.31 1.36 -3.52
C ASP A 189 0.68 0.25 -3.91
N TRP A 190 0.25 -1.01 -3.89
CA TRP A 190 1.07 -2.13 -4.33
C TRP A 190 1.57 -1.95 -5.77
N ASP A 191 0.70 -1.55 -6.72
CA ASP A 191 1.11 -1.28 -8.11
C ASP A 191 2.14 -0.15 -8.18
N CYS A 192 1.94 0.91 -7.41
CA CYS A 192 2.86 2.03 -7.33
C CYS A 192 4.23 1.57 -6.79
N TRP A 193 4.25 0.78 -5.71
CA TRP A 193 5.48 0.23 -5.14
C TRP A 193 6.20 -0.71 -6.10
N MET A 194 5.48 -1.56 -6.82
CA MET A 194 6.07 -2.40 -7.87
C MET A 194 6.82 -1.56 -8.90
N ARG A 195 6.25 -0.44 -9.37
CA ARG A 195 6.89 0.47 -10.34
C ARG A 195 8.09 1.22 -9.73
N ILE A 196 7.99 1.62 -8.47
CA ILE A 196 9.13 2.23 -7.76
C ILE A 196 10.27 1.22 -7.63
N LEU A 197 9.99 -0.02 -7.26
CA LEU A 197 11.02 -1.05 -7.11
C LEU A 197 11.63 -1.51 -8.45
N GLU A 198 10.93 -1.31 -9.58
CA GLU A 198 11.48 -1.56 -10.92
C GLU A 198 12.64 -0.63 -11.29
N VAL A 199 12.71 0.57 -10.72
CA VAL A 199 13.84 1.50 -10.94
C VAL A 199 14.98 1.28 -9.96
N ASP A 200 14.94 0.19 -9.20
CA ASP A 200 15.99 -0.30 -8.30
C ASP A 200 16.50 0.77 -7.30
N PRO A 201 15.62 1.37 -6.48
CA PRO A 201 16.05 2.28 -5.42
C PRO A 201 16.78 1.52 -4.31
N ILE A 202 17.53 2.22 -3.47
CA ILE A 202 18.00 1.67 -2.20
C ILE A 202 16.79 1.51 -1.27
N VAL A 203 16.55 0.29 -0.76
CA VAL A 203 15.45 0.02 0.17
C VAL A 203 16.01 -0.28 1.56
N LEU A 204 15.58 0.48 2.56
CA LEU A 204 16.12 0.44 3.91
C LEU A 204 15.03 0.13 4.92
N HIS A 205 15.25 -0.88 5.74
CA HIS A 205 14.40 -1.16 6.89
C HIS A 205 14.85 -0.36 8.12
N THR A 206 13.92 0.33 8.75
CA THR A 206 14.11 1.01 10.04
C THR A 206 13.38 0.21 11.12
N PRO A 207 14.11 -0.46 12.03
CA PRO A 207 13.47 -1.22 13.11
C PRO A 207 12.61 -0.34 14.01
N GLY A 208 11.49 -0.89 14.48
CA GLY A 208 10.56 -0.23 15.39
C GLY A 208 9.18 -0.02 14.77
N GLU A 209 8.16 -0.08 15.60
CA GLU A 209 6.75 0.11 15.24
C GLU A 209 6.42 1.59 15.02
N LEU A 210 7.00 2.16 13.94
CA LEU A 210 6.89 3.58 13.64
C LEU A 210 5.59 3.96 12.91
N ALA A 211 4.82 2.98 12.48
CA ALA A 211 3.51 3.13 11.88
C ALA A 211 2.44 2.42 12.72
N VAL A 212 1.26 2.99 12.84
CA VAL A 212 0.15 2.44 13.62
C VAL A 212 -1.08 2.34 12.73
N TYR A 213 -1.47 1.11 12.43
CA TYR A 213 -2.64 0.80 11.61
C TYR A 213 -3.87 0.59 12.49
N ARG A 214 -4.94 1.36 12.23
CA ARG A 214 -6.17 1.32 13.00
C ARG A 214 -7.15 0.30 12.44
N LEU A 215 -7.59 -0.63 13.28
CA LEU A 215 -8.61 -1.62 12.92
C LEU A 215 -10.01 -1.07 13.23
N HIS A 216 -10.86 -0.95 12.21
CA HIS A 216 -12.26 -0.56 12.38
C HIS A 216 -13.15 -1.15 11.27
N PRO A 217 -14.47 -1.31 11.55
CA PRO A 217 -15.39 -1.99 10.62
C PRO A 217 -15.58 -1.26 9.28
N ASP A 218 -15.36 0.05 9.26
CA ASP A 218 -15.57 0.90 8.09
C ASP A 218 -14.33 0.93 7.16
N SER A 219 -13.26 0.17 7.50
CA SER A 219 -12.07 0.07 6.66
C SER A 219 -12.36 -0.66 5.35
N MET A 220 -11.78 -0.19 4.25
CA MET A 220 -11.87 -0.82 2.92
C MET A 220 -11.42 -2.30 2.98
N THR A 221 -10.44 -2.63 3.79
CA THR A 221 -9.89 -3.99 3.92
C THR A 221 -10.86 -5.00 4.53
N THR A 222 -12.00 -4.58 5.07
CA THR A 222 -13.05 -5.49 5.57
C THR A 222 -13.83 -6.17 4.46
N ASP A 223 -13.89 -5.59 3.25
CA ASP A 223 -14.48 -6.23 2.07
C ASP A 223 -13.46 -7.11 1.36
N GLN A 224 -13.33 -8.35 1.82
CA GLN A 224 -12.39 -9.32 1.28
C GLN A 224 -12.59 -9.60 -0.22
N TRP A 225 -13.86 -9.58 -0.70
CA TRP A 225 -14.16 -9.83 -2.10
C TRP A 225 -13.66 -8.70 -3.00
N MET A 226 -13.88 -7.46 -2.57
CA MET A 226 -13.37 -6.29 -3.26
C MET A 226 -11.83 -6.30 -3.27
N MET A 227 -11.19 -6.63 -2.15
CA MET A 227 -9.73 -6.70 -2.04
C MET A 227 -9.15 -7.75 -2.99
N TRP A 228 -9.64 -8.99 -3.00
CA TRP A 228 -9.14 -10.04 -3.90
C TRP A 228 -9.33 -9.69 -5.38
N ARG A 229 -10.50 -9.17 -5.76
CA ARG A 229 -10.77 -8.76 -7.14
C ARG A 229 -9.85 -7.63 -7.57
N GLY A 230 -9.68 -6.63 -6.73
CA GLY A 230 -8.80 -5.51 -6.99
C GLY A 230 -7.34 -5.94 -7.12
N PHE A 231 -6.86 -6.82 -6.23
CA PHE A 231 -5.50 -7.34 -6.32
C PHE A 231 -5.27 -8.17 -7.60
N ALA A 232 -6.19 -9.05 -7.96
CA ALA A 232 -6.10 -9.77 -9.22
C ALA A 232 -6.07 -8.82 -10.45
N CYS A 233 -6.84 -7.71 -10.41
CA CYS A 233 -6.80 -6.68 -11.42
C CYS A 233 -5.44 -5.98 -11.48
N ALA A 234 -4.89 -5.56 -10.35
CA ALA A 234 -3.59 -4.91 -10.24
C ALA A 234 -2.46 -5.82 -10.77
N ILE A 235 -2.42 -7.09 -10.35
CA ILE A 235 -1.44 -8.06 -10.83
C ILE A 235 -1.54 -8.27 -12.35
N ARG A 236 -2.75 -8.40 -12.90
CA ARG A 236 -2.94 -8.56 -14.36
C ARG A 236 -2.47 -7.34 -15.13
N ASN A 237 -2.82 -6.15 -14.63
CA ASN A 237 -2.39 -4.89 -15.21
C ASN A 237 -0.85 -4.79 -15.18
N ARG A 238 -0.26 -4.99 -14.00
CA ARG A 238 1.19 -4.97 -13.87
C ARG A 238 1.89 -5.97 -14.77
N ARG A 239 1.45 -7.22 -14.81
CA ARG A 239 2.04 -8.28 -15.62
C ARG A 239 1.98 -7.99 -17.13
N ARG A 240 0.95 -7.32 -17.62
CA ARG A 240 0.83 -6.92 -19.04
C ARG A 240 1.87 -5.86 -19.42
N HIS A 241 2.15 -4.93 -18.53
CA HIS A 241 3.03 -3.80 -18.78
C HIS A 241 4.48 -4.04 -18.34
N PHE A 242 4.70 -5.05 -17.50
CA PHE A 242 6.04 -5.36 -17.00
C PHE A 242 6.95 -5.85 -18.13
N ARG A 243 8.10 -5.18 -18.32
CA ARG A 243 9.11 -5.49 -19.35
C ARG A 243 10.47 -5.87 -18.74
N GLY A 244 10.60 -5.80 -17.42
CA GLY A 244 11.82 -6.06 -16.68
C GLY A 244 12.11 -7.56 -16.49
N ASP A 245 12.56 -7.90 -15.28
CA ASP A 245 13.00 -9.22 -14.86
C ASP A 245 11.96 -10.33 -15.16
N PRO A 246 12.27 -11.36 -15.95
CA PRO A 246 11.33 -12.44 -16.27
C PRO A 246 10.87 -13.22 -15.04
N ILE A 247 11.70 -13.30 -13.98
CA ILE A 247 11.32 -13.92 -12.70
C ILE A 247 10.08 -13.24 -12.11
N VAL A 248 10.02 -11.92 -12.13
CA VAL A 248 8.87 -11.18 -11.63
C VAL A 248 7.58 -11.53 -12.39
N ARG A 249 7.66 -11.70 -13.72
CA ARG A 249 6.47 -12.11 -14.51
C ARG A 249 5.95 -13.49 -14.12
N ASP A 250 6.85 -14.41 -13.79
CA ASP A 250 6.47 -15.75 -13.35
C ASP A 250 5.92 -15.71 -11.92
N LEU A 251 6.52 -14.94 -10.99
CA LEU A 251 6.02 -14.71 -9.65
C LEU A 251 4.62 -14.08 -9.66
N LEU A 252 4.38 -13.08 -10.51
CA LEU A 252 3.05 -12.46 -10.67
C LEU A 252 2.00 -13.46 -11.21
N LEU A 253 2.40 -14.38 -12.09
CA LEU A 253 1.52 -15.45 -12.55
C LEU A 253 1.20 -16.44 -11.42
N GLU A 254 2.20 -16.82 -10.63
CA GLU A 254 2.00 -17.70 -9.48
C GLU A 254 1.06 -17.07 -8.45
N LYS A 255 1.24 -15.78 -8.16
CA LYS A 255 0.35 -15.04 -7.25
C LYS A 255 -1.09 -14.99 -7.76
N LEU A 256 -1.32 -14.80 -9.07
CA LEU A 256 -2.68 -14.88 -9.65
C LEU A 256 -3.32 -16.26 -9.45
N VAL A 257 -2.54 -17.34 -9.59
CA VAL A 257 -3.04 -18.69 -9.36
C VAL A 257 -3.39 -18.92 -7.89
N GLU A 258 -2.55 -18.44 -6.98
CA GLU A 258 -2.78 -18.49 -5.54
C GLU A 258 -4.09 -17.78 -5.15
N LEU A 259 -4.29 -16.56 -5.63
CA LEU A 259 -5.51 -15.78 -5.40
C LEU A 259 -6.76 -16.46 -5.98
N ALA A 260 -6.65 -17.05 -7.18
CA ALA A 260 -7.75 -17.79 -7.80
C ALA A 260 -8.16 -18.98 -6.94
N GLY A 261 -7.19 -19.74 -6.39
CA GLY A 261 -7.46 -20.85 -5.49
C GLY A 261 -8.13 -20.40 -4.18
N ALA A 262 -7.65 -19.34 -3.56
CA ALA A 262 -8.24 -18.77 -2.35
C ALA A 262 -9.67 -18.28 -2.57
N TYR A 263 -9.93 -17.66 -3.72
CA TYR A 263 -11.27 -17.22 -4.12
C TYR A 263 -12.26 -18.39 -4.26
N GLU A 264 -11.86 -19.48 -4.93
CA GLU A 264 -12.72 -20.67 -5.10
C GLU A 264 -13.00 -21.37 -3.76
N GLU A 265 -11.97 -21.53 -2.90
CA GLU A 265 -12.14 -22.11 -1.56
C GLU A 265 -13.14 -21.33 -0.71
N ALA A 266 -13.06 -19.98 -0.76
CA ALA A 266 -13.99 -19.14 -0.02
C ALA A 266 -15.42 -19.20 -0.58
N ARG A 267 -15.59 -19.33 -1.90
CA ARG A 267 -16.90 -19.44 -2.56
C ARG A 267 -17.59 -20.76 -2.26
N GLU A 268 -16.85 -21.85 -2.14
CA GLU A 268 -17.38 -23.20 -1.93
C GLU A 268 -17.61 -23.55 -0.45
N GLY A 269 -17.43 -22.62 0.46
CA GLY A 269 -17.63 -22.84 1.90
C GLY A 269 -16.56 -23.72 2.56
N GLY A 270 -15.36 -23.73 2.04
CA GLY A 270 -14.20 -24.37 2.69
C GLY A 270 -14.04 -25.86 2.45
N GLY A 271 -14.50 -26.38 1.31
CA GLY A 271 -14.38 -27.78 0.94
C GLY A 271 -12.93 -28.25 0.72
N ALA A 272 -12.54 -29.34 1.38
CA ALA A 272 -11.19 -29.92 1.42
C ALA A 272 -10.65 -30.46 0.07
N ALA A 273 -11.40 -30.37 -1.03
CA ALA A 273 -11.07 -31.02 -2.30
C ALA A 273 -9.89 -30.36 -3.05
N MET A 274 -9.79 -29.04 -3.04
CA MET A 274 -8.80 -28.32 -3.87
C MET A 274 -7.41 -28.26 -3.24
N ARG A 275 -7.29 -28.29 -1.90
CA ARG A 275 -5.98 -28.40 -1.22
C ARG A 275 -5.20 -29.63 -1.66
N ARG A 276 -5.89 -30.76 -1.94
CA ARG A 276 -5.26 -31.99 -2.40
C ARG A 276 -4.70 -31.87 -3.82
N THR A 277 -5.38 -31.17 -4.72
CA THR A 277 -4.96 -31.05 -6.12
C THR A 277 -3.76 -30.11 -6.27
N THR A 278 -3.76 -28.98 -5.58
CA THR A 278 -2.63 -28.02 -5.60
C THR A 278 -1.38 -28.55 -4.90
N ASP A 279 -1.53 -29.29 -3.79
CA ASP A 279 -0.40 -29.89 -3.08
C ASP A 279 0.21 -31.08 -3.83
N VAL A 280 -0.61 -31.87 -4.52
CA VAL A 280 -0.10 -32.98 -5.37
C VAL A 280 0.64 -32.43 -6.58
N LEU A 281 0.17 -31.35 -7.19
CA LEU A 281 0.85 -30.69 -8.32
C LEU A 281 2.12 -29.97 -7.89
N ARG A 282 2.18 -29.36 -6.70
CA ARG A 282 3.40 -28.75 -6.15
C ARG A 282 4.51 -29.76 -5.88
N ARG A 283 4.17 -31.02 -5.54
CA ARG A 283 5.16 -32.01 -5.10
C ARG A 283 5.70 -32.96 -6.19
N ARG A 284 5.05 -33.08 -7.36
CA ARG A 284 5.33 -34.16 -8.31
C ARG A 284 5.59 -33.78 -9.77
N ALA A 285 5.44 -32.53 -10.17
CA ALA A 285 5.63 -32.15 -11.57
C ALA A 285 6.91 -31.28 -11.76
N PRO A 286 7.68 -31.49 -12.86
CA PRO A 286 8.76 -30.57 -13.25
C PRO A 286 8.20 -29.15 -13.38
N TRP A 287 8.95 -28.14 -12.94
CA TRP A 287 8.46 -26.76 -12.85
C TRP A 287 7.82 -26.23 -14.15
N ARG A 288 8.30 -26.64 -15.34
CA ARG A 288 7.66 -26.29 -16.63
C ARG A 288 6.25 -26.83 -16.80
N LEU A 289 5.98 -28.04 -16.30
CA LEU A 289 4.64 -28.64 -16.33
C LEU A 289 3.71 -27.96 -15.30
N GLN A 290 4.24 -27.59 -14.14
CA GLN A 290 3.54 -26.80 -13.12
C GLN A 290 3.09 -25.45 -13.67
N VAL A 291 3.96 -24.74 -14.42
CA VAL A 291 3.64 -23.49 -15.10
C VAL A 291 2.56 -23.68 -16.18
N CYS A 292 2.58 -24.78 -16.93
CA CYS A 292 1.55 -25.07 -17.95
C CYS A 292 0.19 -25.38 -17.32
N VAL A 293 0.13 -26.20 -16.27
CA VAL A 293 -1.10 -26.50 -15.54
C VAL A 293 -1.66 -25.26 -14.87
N ARG A 294 -0.80 -24.45 -14.24
CA ARG A 294 -1.19 -23.16 -13.64
C ARG A 294 -1.73 -22.17 -14.69
N ARG A 295 -1.14 -22.14 -15.90
CA ARG A 295 -1.67 -21.34 -17.04
C ARG A 295 -3.06 -21.82 -17.48
N LEU A 296 -3.33 -23.11 -17.45
CA LEU A 296 -4.66 -23.66 -17.75
C LEU A 296 -5.69 -23.27 -16.68
N THR A 297 -5.34 -23.39 -15.41
CA THR A 297 -6.21 -23.03 -14.28
C THR A 297 -6.55 -21.53 -14.31
N VAL A 298 -5.57 -20.65 -14.53
CA VAL A 298 -5.81 -19.22 -14.71
C VAL A 298 -6.70 -18.93 -15.92
N ARG A 299 -6.52 -19.63 -17.06
CA ARG A 299 -7.38 -19.47 -18.23
C ARG A 299 -8.82 -19.94 -17.96
N MET A 300 -9.01 -21.02 -17.22
CA MET A 300 -10.33 -21.49 -16.81
C MET A 300 -10.99 -20.51 -15.85
N PHE A 301 -10.27 -20.04 -14.84
CA PHE A 301 -10.73 -19.02 -13.91
C PHE A 301 -11.16 -17.72 -14.62
N LEU A 302 -10.36 -17.26 -15.59
CA LEU A 302 -10.65 -16.06 -16.40
C LEU A 302 -11.79 -16.29 -17.42
N ARG A 303 -12.12 -17.55 -17.75
CA ARG A 303 -13.15 -17.91 -18.75
C ARG A 303 -14.52 -18.18 -18.12
N PHE A 304 -14.58 -18.59 -16.89
CA PHE A 304 -15.79 -19.17 -16.28
C PHE A 304 -16.39 -18.39 -15.10
N GLY A 305 -15.92 -17.25 -14.72
CA GLY A 305 -16.62 -16.66 -13.62
C GLY A 305 -16.17 -15.38 -12.97
N ILE A 306 -15.24 -14.69 -13.54
CA ILE A 306 -15.02 -13.32 -13.14
C ILE A 306 -15.41 -12.46 -14.33
N ASP A 307 -16.62 -11.93 -14.33
CA ASP A 307 -16.96 -10.71 -15.03
C ASP A 307 -16.17 -9.59 -14.34
N ILE A 308 -14.88 -9.54 -14.66
CA ILE A 308 -14.09 -8.35 -14.40
C ILE A 308 -14.55 -7.39 -15.47
N VAL A 309 -15.54 -6.58 -15.10
CA VAL A 309 -15.97 -5.45 -15.90
C VAL A 309 -14.70 -4.67 -16.23
N TRP A 310 -14.46 -4.59 -17.52
CA TRP A 310 -13.33 -3.89 -18.13
C TRP A 310 -13.51 -2.39 -17.98
#